data_56e79b7ad2246cb3f20e8919d6bfa911
#
_entry.id   56e79b7ad2246cb3f20e8919d6bfa911
#
_cell.length_a   1.000
_cell.length_b   1.000
_cell.length_c   1.000
_cell.angle_alpha   90.00
_cell.angle_beta   90.00
_cell.angle_gamma   90.00
#
_symmetry.space_group_name_H-M   'P 1'
#
loop_
_entity.id
_entity.type
_entity.pdbx_description
1 polymer ?
#
loop_
_entity_poly.entity_id
_entity_poly.type
_entity_poly.pdbx_seq_one_letter_code
_entity_poly.pdbx_strand_id
1 'polypeptide(L)'
;MKKFRAALPALALAAAFAALLRFPQEVSAAVTEGLRLSVSVLIPSLFPFFICVNLTSALGLTGVLARVFAPVMRRMFHVSGAGCTAVLCGAAGGYPSGAQCVAALYREGQLSRAEAEYLLLFCNNAGPAFLFGAVGTVLGIGMTGCLLLWGIHLLSALVIGLVNRPKEAPNAAL
;
A
#
# COMPACT_ATOMS: atom_id res chain seq x y z
N MET A 1 37.11 -2.50 -7.58
CA MET A 1 35.71 -2.11 -7.80
C MET A 1 34.80 -2.34 -6.60
N LYS A 2 34.87 -3.45 -5.84
CA LYS A 2 33.99 -3.69 -4.63
C LYS A 2 34.20 -2.65 -3.52
N LYS A 3 35.43 -2.22 -3.23
CA LYS A 3 35.72 -1.20 -2.19
C LYS A 3 35.16 0.19 -2.55
N PHE A 4 35.14 0.55 -3.81
CA PHE A 4 34.57 1.84 -4.28
C PHE A 4 33.04 1.86 -4.17
N ARG A 5 32.39 0.74 -4.44
CA ARG A 5 30.92 0.61 -4.29
C ARG A 5 30.46 0.67 -2.82
N ALA A 6 31.32 0.26 -1.88
CA ALA A 6 31.02 0.37 -0.45
C ALA A 6 31.35 1.77 0.13
N ALA A 7 32.30 2.49 -0.46
CA ALA A 7 32.66 3.83 -0.02
C ALA A 7 31.59 4.89 -0.36
N LEU A 8 30.89 4.74 -1.49
CA LEU A 8 29.87 5.70 -1.93
C LEU A 8 28.72 5.89 -0.93
N PRO A 9 28.05 4.83 -0.41
CA PRO A 9 27.03 5.00 0.60
C PRO A 9 27.55 5.55 1.93
N ALA A 10 28.77 5.18 2.32
CA ALA A 10 29.41 5.73 3.53
C ALA A 10 29.68 7.24 3.39
N LEU A 11 30.16 7.68 2.23
CA LEU A 11 30.40 9.09 1.94
C LEU A 11 29.06 9.88 1.90
N ALA A 12 28.04 9.31 1.26
CA ALA A 12 26.70 9.91 1.23
C ALA A 12 26.11 10.08 2.63
N LEU A 13 26.27 9.05 3.48
CA LEU A 13 25.82 9.12 4.88
C LEU A 13 26.60 10.18 5.67
N ALA A 14 27.93 10.23 5.53
CA ALA A 14 28.75 11.24 6.17
C ALA A 14 28.38 12.67 5.71
N ALA A 15 28.12 12.86 4.43
CA ALA A 15 27.65 14.13 3.88
C ALA A 15 26.27 14.52 4.43
N ALA A 16 25.36 13.57 4.57
CA ALA A 16 24.04 13.80 5.19
C ALA A 16 24.19 14.23 6.65
N PHE A 17 25.01 13.56 7.46
CA PHE A 17 25.29 13.96 8.83
C PHE A 17 25.92 15.36 8.90
N ALA A 18 26.88 15.66 8.04
CA ALA A 18 27.49 16.99 7.99
C ALA A 18 26.47 18.07 7.63
N ALA A 19 25.53 17.78 6.71
CA ALA A 19 24.45 18.70 6.36
C ALA A 19 23.50 18.94 7.54
N LEU A 20 23.10 17.89 8.29
CA LEU A 20 22.26 18.01 9.47
C LEU A 20 22.90 18.89 10.55
N LEU A 21 24.22 18.76 10.75
CA LEU A 21 24.97 19.57 11.71
C LEU A 21 25.20 21.01 11.22
N ARG A 22 25.29 21.20 9.91
CA ARG A 22 25.55 22.53 9.31
C ARG A 22 24.30 23.39 9.22
N PHE A 23 23.11 22.76 9.07
CA PHE A 23 21.84 23.43 8.88
C PHE A 23 20.79 23.01 9.92
N PRO A 24 21.07 23.10 11.24
CA PRO A 24 20.18 22.55 12.27
C PRO A 24 18.83 23.26 12.35
N GLN A 25 18.77 24.55 12.04
CA GLN A 25 17.54 25.33 12.09
C GLN A 25 16.60 24.97 10.95
N GLU A 26 17.13 24.86 9.73
CA GLU A 26 16.38 24.46 8.54
C GLU A 26 15.86 23.03 8.67
N VAL A 27 16.68 22.14 9.20
CA VAL A 27 16.28 20.74 9.49
C VAL A 27 15.16 20.71 10.52
N SER A 28 15.32 21.44 11.64
CA SER A 28 14.28 21.51 12.68
C SER A 28 12.97 22.08 12.14
N ALA A 29 13.03 23.13 11.34
CA ALA A 29 11.84 23.72 10.70
C ALA A 29 11.15 22.72 9.74
N ALA A 30 11.92 22.03 8.91
CA ALA A 30 11.39 21.02 7.98
C ALA A 30 10.75 19.83 8.73
N VAL A 31 11.37 19.34 9.79
CA VAL A 31 10.82 18.28 10.64
C VAL A 31 9.54 18.74 11.32
N THR A 32 9.51 19.95 11.87
CA THR A 32 8.32 20.51 12.51
C THR A 32 7.17 20.62 11.53
N GLU A 33 7.41 21.11 10.32
CA GLU A 33 6.38 21.20 9.29
C GLU A 33 5.90 19.81 8.84
N GLY A 34 6.81 18.83 8.67
CA GLY A 34 6.45 17.44 8.38
C GLY A 34 5.58 16.80 9.48
N LEU A 35 5.90 17.03 10.74
CA LEU A 35 5.10 16.59 11.88
C LEU A 35 3.73 17.28 11.90
N ARG A 36 3.69 18.58 11.67
CA ARG A 36 2.43 19.36 11.59
C ARG A 36 1.52 18.79 10.51
N LEU A 37 2.02 18.55 9.31
CA LEU A 37 1.26 17.94 8.21
C LEU A 37 0.79 16.54 8.56
N SER A 38 1.63 15.75 9.22
CA SER A 38 1.28 14.40 9.64
C SER A 38 0.10 14.39 10.62
N VAL A 39 0.16 15.23 11.64
CA VAL A 39 -0.87 15.30 12.69
C VAL A 39 -2.14 16.00 12.20
N SER A 40 -2.02 17.06 11.40
CA SER A 40 -3.17 17.88 11.00
C SER A 40 -3.86 17.38 9.73
N VAL A 41 -3.18 16.61 8.88
CA VAL A 41 -3.71 16.13 7.59
C VAL A 41 -3.70 14.62 7.49
N LEU A 42 -2.52 13.97 7.63
CA LEU A 42 -2.41 12.53 7.37
C LEU A 42 -3.18 11.70 8.39
N ILE A 43 -2.97 11.93 9.69
CA ILE A 43 -3.64 11.14 10.74
C ILE A 43 -5.16 11.32 10.66
N PRO A 44 -5.74 12.53 10.64
CA PRO A 44 -7.19 12.69 10.54
C PRO A 44 -7.79 12.10 9.26
N SER A 45 -7.06 12.13 8.15
CA SER A 45 -7.54 11.54 6.89
C SER A 45 -7.52 10.02 6.89
N LEU A 46 -6.47 9.41 7.46
CA LEU A 46 -6.26 7.95 7.38
C LEU A 46 -6.96 7.20 8.51
N PHE A 47 -7.02 7.79 9.71
CA PHE A 47 -7.50 7.11 10.91
C PHE A 47 -8.94 6.58 10.81
N PRO A 48 -9.94 7.36 10.33
CA PRO A 48 -11.32 6.86 10.15
C PRO A 48 -11.38 5.68 9.19
N PHE A 49 -10.60 5.71 8.12
CA PHE A 49 -10.54 4.61 7.15
C PHE A 49 -9.92 3.35 7.74
N PHE A 50 -8.85 3.48 8.53
CA PHE A 50 -8.28 2.34 9.23
C PHE A 50 -9.27 1.71 10.20
N ILE A 51 -10.04 2.51 10.93
CA ILE A 51 -11.11 2.00 11.78
C ILE A 51 -12.13 1.22 10.94
N CYS A 52 -12.63 1.79 9.84
CA CYS A 52 -13.61 1.14 8.97
C CYS A 52 -13.08 -0.17 8.38
N VAL A 53 -11.83 -0.22 7.90
CA VAL A 53 -11.21 -1.43 7.34
C VAL A 53 -11.04 -2.51 8.41
N ASN A 54 -10.55 -2.14 9.59
CA ASN A 54 -10.41 -3.09 10.70
C ASN A 54 -11.77 -3.61 11.19
N LEU A 55 -12.78 -2.75 11.28
CA LEU A 55 -14.13 -3.14 11.65
C LEU A 55 -14.76 -4.08 10.60
N THR A 56 -14.56 -3.79 9.31
CA THR A 56 -15.02 -4.64 8.21
C THR A 56 -14.39 -6.04 8.31
N SER A 57 -13.10 -6.12 8.67
CA SER A 57 -12.41 -7.40 8.90
C SER A 57 -12.92 -8.09 10.15
N ALA A 58 -13.08 -7.38 11.27
CA ALA A 58 -13.58 -7.94 12.54
C ALA A 58 -15.00 -8.48 12.42
N LEU A 59 -15.85 -7.85 11.60
CA LEU A 59 -17.22 -8.30 11.31
C LEU A 59 -17.29 -9.43 10.27
N GLY A 60 -16.14 -9.89 9.73
CA GLY A 60 -16.11 -10.94 8.73
C GLY A 60 -16.60 -10.52 7.32
N LEU A 61 -16.88 -9.24 7.11
CA LEU A 61 -17.39 -8.72 5.84
C LEU A 61 -16.38 -8.85 4.72
N THR A 62 -15.08 -8.80 5.03
CA THR A 62 -14.00 -9.07 4.07
C THR A 62 -14.13 -10.46 3.44
N GLY A 63 -14.48 -11.47 4.23
CA GLY A 63 -14.73 -12.83 3.75
C GLY A 63 -15.94 -12.93 2.81
N VAL A 64 -17.00 -12.15 3.04
CA VAL A 64 -18.16 -12.07 2.15
C VAL A 64 -17.76 -11.41 0.83
N LEU A 65 -17.10 -10.26 0.88
CA LEU A 65 -16.61 -9.55 -0.31
C LEU A 65 -15.64 -10.42 -1.10
N ALA A 66 -14.72 -11.11 -0.42
CA ALA A 66 -13.78 -12.03 -1.04
C ALA A 66 -14.50 -13.14 -1.83
N ARG A 67 -15.57 -13.72 -1.28
CA ARG A 67 -16.36 -14.75 -1.99
C ARG A 67 -17.04 -14.20 -3.24
N VAL A 68 -17.60 -13.00 -3.16
CA VAL A 68 -18.27 -12.36 -4.31
C VAL A 68 -17.27 -12.07 -5.43
N PHE A 69 -16.09 -11.56 -5.10
CA PHE A 69 -15.08 -11.19 -6.08
C PHE A 69 -14.12 -12.32 -6.46
N ALA A 70 -14.09 -13.44 -5.68
CA ALA A 70 -13.22 -14.58 -5.95
C ALA A 70 -13.29 -15.11 -7.40
N PRO A 71 -14.45 -15.28 -8.05
CA PRO A 71 -14.49 -15.82 -9.41
C PRO A 71 -13.80 -14.88 -10.41
N VAL A 72 -13.94 -13.57 -10.25
CA VAL A 72 -13.29 -12.58 -11.10
C VAL A 72 -11.78 -12.58 -10.85
N MET A 73 -11.38 -12.54 -9.59
CA MET A 73 -9.97 -12.51 -9.20
C MET A 73 -9.22 -13.79 -9.58
N ARG A 74 -9.84 -14.95 -9.42
CA ARG A 74 -9.28 -16.23 -9.87
C ARG A 74 -9.07 -16.25 -11.39
N ARG A 75 -10.04 -15.77 -12.16
CA ARG A 75 -9.96 -15.77 -13.62
C ARG A 75 -8.95 -14.76 -14.16
N MET A 76 -8.88 -13.56 -13.57
CA MET A 76 -8.02 -12.48 -14.04
C MET A 76 -6.60 -12.59 -13.51
N PHE A 77 -6.43 -12.86 -12.22
CA PHE A 77 -5.15 -12.76 -11.52
C PHE A 77 -4.60 -14.10 -11.04
N HIS A 78 -5.36 -15.20 -11.20
CA HIS A 78 -5.00 -16.51 -10.69
C HIS A 78 -4.68 -16.51 -9.19
N VAL A 79 -5.40 -15.75 -8.39
CA VAL A 79 -5.27 -15.73 -6.93
C VAL A 79 -6.37 -16.53 -6.24
N SER A 80 -6.09 -17.01 -5.04
CA SER A 80 -7.04 -17.72 -4.19
C SER A 80 -8.14 -16.78 -3.67
N GLY A 81 -9.18 -17.34 -3.06
CA GLY A 81 -10.21 -16.55 -2.37
C GLY A 81 -9.63 -15.71 -1.23
N ALA A 82 -8.63 -16.22 -0.51
CA ALA A 82 -7.90 -15.48 0.52
C ALA A 82 -7.12 -14.29 -0.09
N GLY A 83 -6.45 -14.50 -1.22
CA GLY A 83 -5.75 -13.43 -1.93
C GLY A 83 -6.65 -12.29 -2.37
N CYS A 84 -7.92 -12.60 -2.73
CA CYS A 84 -8.92 -11.58 -3.03
C CYS A 84 -9.14 -10.61 -1.85
N THR A 85 -9.16 -11.13 -0.62
CA THR A 85 -9.30 -10.29 0.60
C THR A 85 -8.16 -9.27 0.71
N ALA A 86 -6.92 -9.69 0.44
CA ALA A 86 -5.77 -8.79 0.48
C ALA A 86 -5.85 -7.66 -0.54
N VAL A 87 -6.31 -7.95 -1.76
CA VAL A 87 -6.49 -6.93 -2.81
C VAL A 87 -7.57 -5.93 -2.42
N LEU A 88 -8.69 -6.38 -1.87
CA LEU A 88 -9.78 -5.51 -1.40
C LEU A 88 -9.33 -4.64 -0.22
N CYS A 89 -8.61 -5.22 0.76
CA CYS A 89 -8.05 -4.48 1.87
C CYS A 89 -7.08 -3.39 1.41
N GLY A 90 -6.24 -3.70 0.43
CA GLY A 90 -5.29 -2.73 -0.13
C GLY A 90 -5.96 -1.64 -0.96
N ALA A 91 -6.98 -1.98 -1.75
CA ALA A 91 -7.71 -1.00 -2.54
C ALA A 91 -8.53 -0.02 -1.66
N ALA A 92 -9.16 -0.52 -0.60
CA ALA A 92 -10.00 0.29 0.29
C ALA A 92 -9.18 1.00 1.38
N GLY A 93 -8.30 0.27 2.08
CA GLY A 93 -7.52 0.79 3.20
C GLY A 93 -6.21 1.48 2.79
N GLY A 94 -5.73 1.20 1.59
CA GLY A 94 -4.45 1.71 1.11
C GLY A 94 -3.26 1.01 1.76
N TYR A 95 -2.06 1.59 1.55
CA TYR A 95 -0.87 1.10 2.25
C TYR A 95 -0.87 1.61 3.71
N PRO A 96 -0.43 0.80 4.68
CA PRO A 96 0.14 -0.54 4.52
C PRO A 96 -0.88 -1.70 4.61
N SER A 97 -2.20 -1.44 4.56
CA SER A 97 -3.25 -2.43 4.86
C SER A 97 -3.20 -3.66 3.94
N GLY A 98 -2.93 -3.47 2.64
CA GLY A 98 -2.79 -4.58 1.70
C GLY A 98 -1.67 -5.53 2.08
N ALA A 99 -0.48 -4.98 2.34
CA ALA A 99 0.69 -5.77 2.75
C ALA A 99 0.50 -6.45 4.11
N GLN A 100 -0.14 -5.77 5.07
CA GLN A 100 -0.48 -6.36 6.38
C GLN A 100 -1.43 -7.54 6.23
N CYS A 101 -2.44 -7.41 5.37
CA CYS A 101 -3.39 -8.48 5.08
C CYS A 101 -2.68 -9.69 4.44
N VAL A 102 -1.84 -9.47 3.43
CA VAL A 102 -1.02 -10.54 2.83
C VAL A 102 -0.16 -11.24 3.88
N ALA A 103 0.52 -10.46 4.73
CA ALA A 103 1.39 -11.01 5.76
C ALA A 103 0.61 -11.84 6.81
N ALA A 104 -0.60 -11.41 7.17
CA ALA A 104 -1.47 -12.15 8.09
C ALA A 104 -1.92 -13.47 7.45
N LEU A 105 -2.48 -13.42 6.24
CA LEU A 105 -2.97 -14.61 5.52
C LEU A 105 -1.84 -15.62 5.24
N TYR A 106 -0.63 -15.14 4.95
CA TYR A 106 0.54 -16.00 4.78
C TYR A 106 0.94 -16.70 6.08
N ARG A 107 0.97 -15.98 7.22
CA ARG A 107 1.27 -16.59 8.53
C ARG A 107 0.22 -17.61 8.96
N GLU A 108 -1.03 -17.40 8.57
CA GLU A 108 -2.14 -18.33 8.82
C GLU A 108 -2.15 -19.54 7.87
N GLY A 109 -1.19 -19.62 6.93
CA GLY A 109 -1.11 -20.70 5.94
C GLY A 109 -2.17 -20.64 4.84
N GLN A 110 -2.92 -19.56 4.74
CA GLN A 110 -3.98 -19.37 3.73
C GLN A 110 -3.44 -18.97 2.35
N LEU A 111 -2.21 -18.46 2.28
CA LEU A 111 -1.49 -18.12 1.06
C LEU A 111 -0.19 -18.89 0.96
N SER A 112 0.14 -19.36 -0.24
CA SER A 112 1.48 -19.83 -0.54
C SER A 112 2.46 -18.64 -0.60
N ARG A 113 3.75 -18.90 -0.43
CA ARG A 113 4.79 -17.87 -0.55
C ARG A 113 4.75 -17.17 -1.91
N ALA A 114 4.62 -17.95 -2.99
CA ALA A 114 4.56 -17.43 -4.35
C ALA A 114 3.35 -16.51 -4.57
N GLU A 115 2.20 -16.89 -4.02
CA GLU A 115 0.99 -16.06 -4.08
C GLU A 115 1.13 -14.78 -3.25
N ALA A 116 1.72 -14.86 -2.06
CA ALA A 116 1.97 -13.70 -1.22
C ALA A 116 2.92 -12.71 -1.89
N GLU A 117 4.04 -13.18 -2.43
CA GLU A 117 5.00 -12.35 -3.19
C GLU A 117 4.34 -11.70 -4.41
N TYR A 118 3.52 -12.43 -5.15
CA TYR A 118 2.78 -11.90 -6.29
C TYR A 118 1.76 -10.83 -5.89
N LEU A 119 0.96 -11.08 -4.85
CA LEU A 119 -0.03 -10.12 -4.35
C LEU A 119 0.61 -8.80 -3.92
N LEU A 120 1.79 -8.84 -3.29
CA LEU A 120 2.53 -7.65 -2.86
C LEU A 120 2.92 -6.72 -4.02
N LEU A 121 2.96 -7.21 -5.26
CA LEU A 121 3.26 -6.36 -6.42
C LEU A 121 2.15 -5.33 -6.70
N PHE A 122 0.89 -5.63 -6.34
CA PHE A 122 -0.24 -4.79 -6.75
C PHE A 122 -1.34 -4.59 -5.69
N CYS A 123 -1.31 -5.30 -4.56
CA CYS A 123 -2.32 -5.13 -3.53
C CYS A 123 -2.07 -3.94 -2.59
N ASN A 124 -0.88 -3.34 -2.61
CA ASN A 124 -0.51 -2.29 -1.67
C ASN A 124 -0.59 -0.91 -2.33
N ASN A 125 -1.79 -0.38 -2.43
CA ASN A 125 -2.12 0.83 -3.20
C ASN A 125 -2.26 2.07 -2.30
N ALA A 126 -2.29 3.26 -2.91
CA ALA A 126 -2.73 4.45 -2.21
C ALA A 126 -4.24 4.38 -1.99
N GLY A 127 -4.67 4.40 -0.74
CA GLY A 127 -6.09 4.36 -0.40
C GLY A 127 -6.82 5.66 -0.71
N PRO A 128 -8.15 5.60 -0.85
CA PRO A 128 -8.97 6.80 -1.11
C PRO A 128 -8.79 7.87 -0.03
N ALA A 129 -8.64 7.48 1.24
CA ALA A 129 -8.39 8.43 2.33
C ALA A 129 -7.15 9.30 2.10
N PHE A 130 -6.06 8.69 1.64
CA PHE A 130 -4.83 9.41 1.35
C PHE A 130 -4.99 10.31 0.12
N LEU A 131 -5.58 9.78 -0.94
CA LEU A 131 -5.73 10.53 -2.19
C LEU A 131 -6.74 11.67 -2.06
N PHE A 132 -7.88 11.47 -1.43
CA PHE A 132 -8.90 12.51 -1.27
C PHE A 132 -8.59 13.46 -0.11
N GLY A 133 -8.12 12.93 1.02
CA GLY A 133 -7.84 13.72 2.20
C GLY A 133 -6.53 14.52 2.10
N ALA A 134 -5.41 13.83 1.84
CA ALA A 134 -4.10 14.46 1.84
C ALA A 134 -3.73 15.04 0.46
N VAL A 135 -3.65 14.20 -0.57
CA VAL A 135 -3.15 14.62 -1.90
C VAL A 135 -4.09 15.63 -2.55
N GLY A 136 -5.40 15.36 -2.54
CA GLY A 136 -6.40 16.25 -3.14
C GLY A 136 -6.44 17.62 -2.50
N THR A 137 -6.29 17.66 -1.16
CA THR A 137 -6.24 18.91 -0.40
C THR A 137 -4.98 19.72 -0.73
N VAL A 138 -3.81 19.07 -0.74
CA VAL A 138 -2.52 19.75 -1.04
C VAL A 138 -2.47 20.25 -2.48
N LEU A 139 -2.96 19.45 -3.43
CA LEU A 139 -2.95 19.82 -4.85
C LEU A 139 -4.12 20.72 -5.27
N GLY A 140 -5.17 20.84 -4.46
CA GLY A 140 -6.35 21.65 -4.79
C GLY A 140 -7.15 21.15 -6.02
N ILE A 141 -7.09 19.85 -6.32
CA ILE A 141 -7.65 19.29 -7.58
C ILE A 141 -9.13 18.93 -7.52
N GLY A 142 -9.79 19.16 -6.40
CA GLY A 142 -11.20 18.85 -6.21
C GLY A 142 -11.53 17.36 -6.31
N MET A 143 -12.82 17.02 -6.16
CA MET A 143 -13.31 15.63 -6.13
C MET A 143 -13.03 14.88 -7.43
N THR A 144 -13.26 15.52 -8.57
CA THR A 144 -13.05 14.91 -9.90
C THR A 144 -11.58 14.53 -10.11
N GLY A 145 -10.65 15.44 -9.76
CA GLY A 145 -9.22 15.15 -9.85
C GLY A 145 -8.80 14.01 -8.93
N CYS A 146 -9.34 13.95 -7.71
CA CYS A 146 -9.08 12.85 -6.77
C CYS A 146 -9.59 11.50 -7.32
N LEU A 147 -10.79 11.46 -7.90
CA LEU A 147 -11.35 10.25 -8.52
C LEU A 147 -10.52 9.78 -9.71
N LEU A 148 -10.05 10.71 -10.54
CA LEU A 148 -9.17 10.38 -11.66
C LEU A 148 -7.83 9.80 -11.17
N LEU A 149 -7.20 10.43 -10.19
CA LEU A 149 -5.95 9.92 -9.60
C LEU A 149 -6.13 8.53 -9.00
N TRP A 150 -7.20 8.32 -8.25
CA TRP A 150 -7.50 7.01 -7.66
C TRP A 150 -7.77 5.96 -8.74
N GLY A 151 -8.54 6.31 -9.77
CA GLY A 151 -8.81 5.44 -10.91
C GLY A 151 -7.55 5.04 -11.67
N ILE A 152 -6.66 6.00 -11.96
CA ILE A 152 -5.35 5.74 -12.59
C ILE A 152 -4.51 4.81 -11.71
N HIS A 153 -4.49 5.06 -10.41
CA HIS A 153 -3.71 4.26 -9.45
C HIS A 153 -4.20 2.81 -9.40
N LEU A 154 -5.52 2.60 -9.28
CA LEU A 154 -6.12 1.27 -9.32
C LEU A 154 -5.89 0.57 -10.67
N LEU A 155 -6.05 1.29 -11.78
CA LEU A 155 -5.81 0.75 -13.11
C LEU A 155 -4.35 0.30 -13.26
N SER A 156 -3.39 1.11 -12.79
CA SER A 156 -1.97 0.76 -12.79
C SER A 156 -1.70 -0.51 -11.98
N ALA A 157 -2.30 -0.63 -10.81
CA ALA A 157 -2.19 -1.83 -9.98
C ALA A 157 -2.77 -3.07 -10.69
N LEU A 158 -3.94 -2.95 -11.32
CA LEU A 158 -4.56 -4.02 -12.09
C LEU A 158 -3.68 -4.45 -13.28
N VAL A 159 -3.09 -3.49 -14.00
CA VAL A 159 -2.17 -3.77 -15.10
C VAL A 159 -0.93 -4.50 -14.60
N ILE A 160 -0.32 -4.05 -13.50
CA ILE A 160 0.83 -4.73 -12.88
C ILE A 160 0.48 -6.17 -12.50
N GLY A 161 -0.68 -6.36 -11.87
CA GLY A 161 -1.17 -7.70 -11.52
C GLY A 161 -1.36 -8.59 -12.76
N LEU A 162 -1.97 -8.08 -13.83
CA LEU A 162 -2.20 -8.85 -15.06
C LEU A 162 -0.91 -9.20 -15.80
N VAL A 163 0.03 -8.27 -15.90
CA VAL A 163 1.32 -8.49 -16.59
C VAL A 163 2.18 -9.52 -15.87
N ASN A 164 2.16 -9.51 -14.54
CA ASN A 164 2.96 -10.42 -13.70
C ASN A 164 2.18 -11.66 -13.24
N ARG A 165 0.99 -11.93 -13.79
CA ARG A 165 0.17 -13.01 -13.29
C ARG A 165 0.85 -14.38 -13.46
N PRO A 166 0.75 -15.26 -12.47
CA PRO A 166 1.26 -16.63 -12.56
C PRO A 166 0.62 -17.39 -13.73
N LYS A 167 1.39 -18.25 -14.39
CA LYS A 167 0.89 -19.09 -15.50
C LYS A 167 -0.17 -20.09 -15.03
N GLU A 168 -0.05 -20.55 -13.79
CA GLU A 168 -0.99 -21.49 -13.16
C GLU A 168 -1.63 -20.82 -11.95
N ALA A 169 -2.93 -21.07 -11.77
CA ALA A 169 -3.59 -20.67 -10.54
C ALA A 169 -2.97 -21.45 -9.37
N PRO A 170 -2.69 -20.83 -8.22
CA PRO A 170 -2.20 -21.56 -7.06
C PRO A 170 -3.22 -22.64 -6.73
N ASN A 171 -2.72 -23.87 -6.55
CA ASN A 171 -3.54 -24.95 -6.05
C ASN A 171 -4.18 -24.47 -4.75
N ALA A 172 -5.51 -24.52 -4.69
CA ALA A 172 -6.22 -24.17 -3.47
C ALA A 172 -5.62 -25.05 -2.36
N ALA A 173 -4.87 -24.45 -1.46
CA ALA A 173 -4.58 -25.08 -0.19
C ALA A 173 -5.92 -25.37 0.45
N LEU A 174 -6.18 -26.66 0.66
CA LEU A 174 -7.40 -27.23 1.26
C LEU A 174 -7.60 -26.70 2.66
#